data_28e1f6dced4136b0ae79fa2a9f86c607
#
_entry.id   28e1f6dced4136b0ae79fa2a9f86c607
#
_cell.length_a   1.000
_cell.length_b   1.000
_cell.length_c   1.000
_cell.angle_alpha   90.00
_cell.angle_beta   90.00
_cell.angle_gamma   90.00
#
_symmetry.space_group_name_H-M   'P 1'
#
loop_
_entity.id
_entity.type
_entity.pdbx_description
1 polymer ?
#
loop_
_entity_poly.entity_id
_entity_poly.type
_entity_poly.pdbx_seq_one_letter_code
_entity_poly.pdbx_strand_id
1 'polypeptide(L)'
;MNCLDFRRRITAEPRSRDADLLAHRDSCKEGCAPFWQRAQRFEDDVESALAGIPVPDGLADRILLAHATDERRGQVRRRRSWMAMAASVLIAFGGVGLVWRHMDGTSLPALAVAHMPWEMDSLNMTRPMTDAQVEAGFVGRSAHLKGPAPAGVTYVHDCTVGPYPAVHLVTRMNDEPVVALYMPGKMSDADSDFHRDGWDGRQIALSGGTLVVMAQGASRNTMDAVARGWREAIEGPVAPSVGQI
;
A
#
# COMPACT_ATOMS: atom_id res chain seq x y z
N MET A 1 -9.46 41.74 -57.79
CA MET A 1 -9.54 40.31 -58.15
C MET A 1 -9.52 40.17 -59.65
N ASN A 2 -8.84 39.14 -60.21
CA ASN A 2 -8.85 38.87 -61.66
C ASN A 2 -9.97 37.89 -62.03
N CYS A 3 -10.27 37.80 -63.36
CA CYS A 3 -11.36 36.96 -63.85
C CYS A 3 -11.14 35.43 -63.57
N LEU A 4 -9.89 34.96 -63.54
CA LEU A 4 -9.57 33.57 -63.27
C LEU A 4 -9.86 33.22 -61.80
N ASP A 5 -9.44 34.08 -60.86
CA ASP A 5 -9.72 33.93 -59.45
C ASP A 5 -11.22 33.98 -59.17
N PHE A 6 -11.95 34.88 -59.81
CA PHE A 6 -13.39 34.95 -59.73
C PHE A 6 -14.05 33.63 -60.14
N ARG A 7 -13.71 33.11 -61.34
CA ARG A 7 -14.27 31.86 -61.85
C ARG A 7 -13.97 30.67 -60.94
N ARG A 8 -12.73 30.59 -60.42
CA ARG A 8 -12.30 29.53 -59.52
C ARG A 8 -13.12 29.54 -58.23
N ARG A 9 -13.31 30.72 -57.64
CA ARG A 9 -14.07 30.89 -56.39
C ARG A 9 -15.57 30.57 -56.61
N ILE A 10 -16.18 31.07 -57.67
CA ILE A 10 -17.58 30.82 -57.98
C ILE A 10 -17.84 29.37 -58.37
N THR A 11 -16.89 28.67 -58.98
CA THR A 11 -17.02 27.21 -59.21
C THR A 11 -17.03 26.43 -57.88
N ALA A 12 -16.23 26.85 -56.89
CA ALA A 12 -16.19 26.20 -55.61
C ALA A 12 -17.39 26.56 -54.70
N GLU A 13 -17.91 27.82 -54.84
CA GLU A 13 -18.96 28.35 -53.98
C GLU A 13 -19.94 29.25 -54.75
N PRO A 14 -20.82 28.66 -55.58
CA PRO A 14 -21.69 29.41 -56.51
C PRO A 14 -22.61 30.39 -55.83
N ARG A 15 -22.99 30.15 -54.55
CA ARG A 15 -23.89 31.00 -53.76
C ARG A 15 -23.14 31.99 -52.84
N SER A 16 -21.84 32.17 -53.02
CA SER A 16 -21.03 33.10 -52.22
C SER A 16 -21.57 34.51 -52.29
N ARG A 17 -21.61 35.17 -51.14
CA ARG A 17 -22.00 36.60 -50.99
C ARG A 17 -20.81 37.50 -50.69
N ASP A 18 -19.59 37.04 -50.98
CA ASP A 18 -18.38 37.81 -50.77
C ASP A 18 -18.45 39.13 -51.57
N ALA A 19 -18.19 40.24 -50.87
CA ALA A 19 -18.30 41.59 -51.45
C ALA A 19 -17.38 41.80 -52.66
N ASP A 20 -16.17 41.24 -52.64
CA ASP A 20 -15.21 41.35 -53.71
C ASP A 20 -15.64 40.57 -54.95
N LEU A 21 -16.29 39.43 -54.79
CA LEU A 21 -16.88 38.63 -55.85
C LEU A 21 -18.06 39.37 -56.52
N LEU A 22 -18.94 39.96 -55.69
CA LEU A 22 -20.08 40.74 -56.19
C LEU A 22 -19.60 41.96 -56.94
N ALA A 23 -18.63 42.73 -56.38
CA ALA A 23 -18.08 43.91 -57.04
C ALA A 23 -17.40 43.54 -58.39
N HIS A 24 -16.65 42.45 -58.45
CA HIS A 24 -16.04 41.95 -59.67
C HIS A 24 -17.09 41.54 -60.72
N ARG A 25 -18.12 40.81 -60.32
CA ARG A 25 -19.25 40.42 -61.18
C ARG A 25 -19.85 41.61 -61.84
N ASP A 26 -20.11 42.70 -61.09
CA ASP A 26 -20.85 43.90 -61.59
C ASP A 26 -19.99 44.82 -62.40
N SER A 27 -18.69 44.82 -62.21
CA SER A 27 -17.75 45.71 -62.94
C SER A 27 -17.06 45.00 -64.11
N CYS A 28 -17.05 43.70 -64.21
CA CYS A 28 -16.30 42.95 -65.20
C CYS A 28 -17.00 42.86 -66.56
N LYS A 29 -16.31 43.36 -67.62
CA LYS A 29 -16.80 43.28 -68.99
C LYS A 29 -16.47 41.96 -69.69
N GLU A 30 -15.69 41.09 -69.09
CA GLU A 30 -15.19 39.83 -69.69
C GLU A 30 -16.10 38.63 -69.48
N GLY A 31 -17.39 38.81 -69.19
CA GLY A 31 -18.37 37.70 -69.07
C GLY A 31 -18.41 37.02 -67.76
N CYS A 32 -17.92 37.60 -66.67
CA CYS A 32 -17.97 37.03 -65.33
C CYS A 32 -19.40 36.97 -64.77
N ALA A 33 -20.30 37.90 -65.05
CA ALA A 33 -21.70 37.85 -64.66
C ALA A 33 -22.48 36.66 -65.25
N PRO A 34 -22.41 36.44 -66.62
CA PRO A 34 -23.01 35.22 -67.20
C PRO A 34 -22.40 33.92 -66.70
N PHE A 35 -21.11 33.90 -66.40
CA PHE A 35 -20.48 32.73 -65.80
C PHE A 35 -21.07 32.43 -64.40
N TRP A 36 -21.20 33.43 -63.56
CA TRP A 36 -21.78 33.30 -62.22
C TRP A 36 -23.25 32.80 -62.30
N GLN A 37 -24.06 33.36 -63.19
CA GLN A 37 -25.44 32.90 -63.40
C GLN A 37 -25.55 31.45 -63.85
N ARG A 38 -24.60 30.97 -64.67
CA ARG A 38 -24.55 29.57 -65.08
C ARG A 38 -24.16 28.67 -63.92
N ALA A 39 -23.21 29.09 -63.08
CA ALA A 39 -22.80 28.32 -61.91
C ALA A 39 -23.96 28.20 -60.90
N GLN A 40 -24.71 29.28 -60.69
CA GLN A 40 -25.89 29.23 -59.81
C GLN A 40 -26.99 28.32 -60.38
N ARG A 41 -27.31 28.44 -61.67
CA ARG A 41 -28.31 27.53 -62.26
C ARG A 41 -27.90 26.05 -62.17
N PHE A 42 -26.65 25.77 -62.40
CA PHE A 42 -26.14 24.41 -62.23
C PHE A 42 -26.30 23.88 -60.81
N GLU A 43 -26.01 24.74 -59.82
CA GLU A 43 -26.22 24.44 -58.42
C GLU A 43 -27.72 24.17 -58.11
N ASP A 44 -28.61 24.99 -58.60
CA ASP A 44 -30.04 24.85 -58.42
C ASP A 44 -30.59 23.56 -59.11
N ASP A 45 -30.08 23.22 -60.33
CA ASP A 45 -30.40 21.98 -61.04
C ASP A 45 -29.95 20.74 -60.25
N VAL A 46 -28.73 20.78 -59.69
CA VAL A 46 -28.19 19.70 -58.85
C VAL A 46 -29.01 19.57 -57.55
N GLU A 47 -29.33 20.67 -56.90
CA GLU A 47 -30.16 20.63 -55.66
C GLU A 47 -31.55 20.06 -55.99
N SER A 48 -32.17 20.46 -57.07
CA SER A 48 -33.46 19.95 -57.49
C SER A 48 -33.43 18.45 -57.81
N ALA A 49 -32.37 18.01 -58.51
CA ALA A 49 -32.17 16.60 -58.82
C ALA A 49 -31.99 15.75 -57.59
N LEU A 50 -31.20 16.23 -56.62
CA LEU A 50 -30.97 15.54 -55.32
C LEU A 50 -32.21 15.54 -54.46
N ALA A 51 -32.99 16.66 -54.38
CA ALA A 51 -34.25 16.71 -53.64
C ALA A 51 -35.32 15.80 -54.21
N GLY A 52 -35.28 15.45 -55.50
CA GLY A 52 -36.17 14.51 -56.14
C GLY A 52 -35.91 13.06 -55.82
N ILE A 53 -34.79 12.71 -55.16
CA ILE A 53 -34.47 11.33 -54.80
C ILE A 53 -35.32 10.94 -53.58
N PRO A 54 -36.17 9.89 -53.70
CA PRO A 54 -36.99 9.46 -52.60
C PRO A 54 -36.14 8.97 -51.44
N VAL A 55 -36.43 9.41 -50.21
CA VAL A 55 -35.79 8.92 -48.99
C VAL A 55 -36.20 7.45 -48.80
N PRO A 56 -35.26 6.52 -48.63
CA PRO A 56 -35.59 5.14 -48.34
C PRO A 56 -36.47 4.99 -47.13
N ASP A 57 -37.49 4.10 -47.19
CA ASP A 57 -38.36 3.80 -46.09
C ASP A 57 -37.58 3.32 -44.85
N GLY A 58 -37.93 3.84 -43.70
CA GLY A 58 -37.30 3.48 -42.44
C GLY A 58 -35.90 4.05 -42.21
N LEU A 59 -35.39 4.95 -43.08
CA LEU A 59 -34.07 5.56 -42.87
C LEU A 59 -33.99 6.36 -41.56
N ALA A 60 -35.03 7.12 -41.21
CA ALA A 60 -35.10 7.89 -39.97
C ALA A 60 -35.03 6.96 -38.75
N ASP A 61 -35.80 5.85 -38.78
CA ASP A 61 -35.78 4.89 -37.67
C ASP A 61 -34.41 4.21 -37.50
N ARG A 62 -33.75 3.90 -38.63
CA ARG A 62 -32.38 3.31 -38.60
C ARG A 62 -31.35 4.27 -38.04
N ILE A 63 -31.43 5.57 -38.35
CA ILE A 63 -30.54 6.59 -37.81
C ILE A 63 -30.79 6.74 -36.31
N LEU A 64 -32.05 6.85 -35.89
CA LEU A 64 -32.39 6.95 -34.48
C LEU A 64 -31.95 5.73 -33.68
N LEU A 65 -32.14 4.54 -34.23
CA LEU A 65 -31.70 3.29 -33.59
C LEU A 65 -30.17 3.22 -33.49
N ALA A 66 -29.47 3.59 -34.57
CA ALA A 66 -27.99 3.66 -34.54
C ALA A 66 -27.49 4.61 -33.44
N HIS A 67 -28.06 5.81 -33.38
CA HIS A 67 -27.72 6.80 -32.34
C HIS A 67 -27.98 6.28 -30.92
N ALA A 68 -29.18 5.70 -30.69
CA ALA A 68 -29.54 5.14 -29.39
C ALA A 68 -28.63 3.95 -28.98
N THR A 69 -28.19 3.14 -29.95
CA THR A 69 -27.26 2.03 -29.67
C THR A 69 -25.86 2.52 -29.33
N ASP A 70 -25.39 3.56 -30.00
CA ASP A 70 -24.07 4.16 -29.71
C ASP A 70 -24.03 4.87 -28.36
N GLU A 71 -25.10 5.57 -27.98
CA GLU A 71 -25.24 6.15 -26.65
C GLU A 71 -25.22 5.07 -25.54
N ARG A 72 -25.98 3.98 -25.73
CA ARG A 72 -25.95 2.84 -24.80
C ARG A 72 -24.57 2.22 -24.68
N ARG A 73 -23.88 1.99 -25.78
CA ARG A 73 -22.50 1.47 -25.79
C ARG A 73 -21.53 2.40 -25.06
N GLY A 74 -21.66 3.71 -25.26
CA GLY A 74 -20.87 4.73 -24.56
C GLY A 74 -21.09 4.68 -23.04
N GLN A 75 -22.34 4.59 -22.59
CA GLN A 75 -22.69 4.49 -21.16
C GLN A 75 -22.16 3.22 -20.51
N VAL A 76 -22.33 2.06 -21.17
CA VAL A 76 -21.82 0.77 -20.66
C VAL A 76 -20.30 0.77 -20.57
N ARG A 77 -19.60 1.30 -21.59
CA ARG A 77 -18.14 1.44 -21.59
C ARG A 77 -17.66 2.33 -20.47
N ARG A 78 -18.29 3.50 -20.27
CA ARG A 78 -17.98 4.43 -19.19
C ARG A 78 -18.20 3.79 -17.82
N ARG A 79 -19.33 3.09 -17.60
CA ARG A 79 -19.62 2.39 -16.35
C ARG A 79 -18.58 1.29 -16.06
N ARG A 80 -18.18 0.51 -17.08
CA ARG A 80 -17.13 -0.53 -16.94
C ARG A 80 -15.78 0.07 -16.59
N SER A 81 -15.39 1.19 -17.20
CA SER A 81 -14.13 1.87 -16.87
C SER A 81 -14.12 2.42 -15.43
N TRP A 82 -15.23 2.98 -14.95
CA TRP A 82 -15.36 3.41 -13.56
C TRP A 82 -15.30 2.24 -12.57
N MET A 83 -15.96 1.11 -12.89
CA MET A 83 -15.88 -0.08 -12.04
C MET A 83 -14.47 -0.69 -12.03
N ALA A 84 -13.78 -0.73 -13.18
CA ALA A 84 -12.40 -1.20 -13.25
C ALA A 84 -11.46 -0.30 -12.42
N MET A 85 -11.64 1.02 -12.48
CA MET A 85 -10.84 1.96 -11.69
C MET A 85 -11.12 1.80 -10.18
N ALA A 86 -12.38 1.64 -9.77
CA ALA A 86 -12.74 1.38 -8.38
C ALA A 86 -12.14 0.04 -7.88
N ALA A 87 -12.20 -1.02 -8.69
CA ALA A 87 -11.58 -2.31 -8.36
C ALA A 87 -10.05 -2.20 -8.23
N SER A 88 -9.39 -1.45 -9.12
CA SER A 88 -7.94 -1.21 -9.04
C SER A 88 -7.54 -0.47 -7.76
N VAL A 89 -8.33 0.51 -7.35
CA VAL A 89 -8.14 1.25 -6.09
C VAL A 89 -8.30 0.32 -4.89
N LEU A 90 -9.35 -0.51 -4.87
CA LEU A 90 -9.58 -1.48 -3.79
C LEU A 90 -8.46 -2.53 -3.71
N ILE A 91 -7.95 -3.02 -4.84
CA ILE A 91 -6.82 -3.97 -4.87
C ILE A 91 -5.54 -3.27 -4.40
N ALA A 92 -5.27 -2.03 -4.81
CA ALA A 92 -4.10 -1.28 -4.38
C ALA A 92 -4.12 -1.02 -2.87
N PHE A 93 -5.22 -0.52 -2.31
CA PHE A 93 -5.33 -0.24 -0.87
C PHE A 93 -5.48 -1.52 -0.04
N GLY A 94 -6.26 -2.50 -0.50
CA GLY A 94 -6.43 -3.79 0.18
C GLY A 94 -5.14 -4.63 0.13
N GLY A 95 -4.45 -4.66 -1.00
CA GLY A 95 -3.16 -5.33 -1.16
C GLY A 95 -2.06 -4.70 -0.31
N VAL A 96 -1.96 -3.36 -0.32
CA VAL A 96 -1.02 -2.63 0.55
C VAL A 96 -1.36 -2.89 2.02
N GLY A 97 -2.62 -2.86 2.42
CA GLY A 97 -3.03 -3.14 3.80
C GLY A 97 -2.70 -4.57 4.24
N LEU A 98 -2.88 -5.57 3.35
CA LEU A 98 -2.48 -6.97 3.62
C LEU A 98 -0.95 -7.13 3.71
N VAL A 99 -0.21 -6.48 2.82
CA VAL A 99 1.27 -6.49 2.83
C VAL A 99 1.78 -5.79 4.09
N TRP A 100 1.22 -4.62 4.45
CA TRP A 100 1.58 -3.94 5.71
C TRP A 100 1.27 -4.81 6.93
N ARG A 101 0.09 -5.43 6.98
CA ARG A 101 -0.26 -6.36 8.08
C ARG A 101 0.65 -7.60 8.11
N HIS A 102 1.17 -8.04 6.97
CA HIS A 102 2.14 -9.14 6.89
C HIS A 102 3.57 -8.67 7.23
N MET A 103 3.93 -7.42 6.91
CA MET A 103 5.22 -6.81 7.26
C MET A 103 5.27 -6.39 8.74
N ASP A 104 4.17 -5.93 9.34
CA ASP A 104 4.01 -5.81 10.81
C ASP A 104 4.01 -7.18 11.51
N GLY A 105 3.83 -8.26 10.76
CA GLY A 105 3.88 -9.64 11.19
C GLY A 105 5.28 -10.25 11.29
N THR A 106 6.36 -9.48 11.39
CA THR A 106 7.63 -10.05 11.84
C THR A 106 7.44 -10.39 13.31
N SER A 107 7.23 -11.69 13.59
CA SER A 107 6.95 -12.15 14.94
C SER A 107 8.10 -11.74 15.87
N LEU A 108 7.79 -11.41 17.13
CA LEU A 108 8.83 -11.06 18.10
C LEU A 108 9.95 -12.10 18.21
N PRO A 109 9.66 -13.42 18.16
CA PRO A 109 10.68 -14.44 18.06
C PRO A 109 11.62 -14.27 16.87
N ALA A 110 11.10 -13.91 15.69
CA ALA A 110 11.93 -13.69 14.51
C ALA A 110 12.86 -12.49 14.69
N LEU A 111 12.34 -11.38 15.23
CA LEU A 111 13.14 -10.20 15.54
C LEU A 111 14.19 -10.46 16.61
N ALA A 112 13.84 -11.24 17.64
CA ALA A 112 14.75 -11.63 18.71
C ALA A 112 15.93 -12.46 18.17
N VAL A 113 15.65 -13.46 17.35
CA VAL A 113 16.69 -14.28 16.71
C VAL A 113 17.54 -13.46 15.75
N ALA A 114 16.91 -12.59 14.96
CA ALA A 114 17.64 -11.71 14.04
C ALA A 114 18.54 -10.68 14.73
N HIS A 115 18.27 -10.35 16.00
CA HIS A 115 19.10 -9.46 16.82
C HIS A 115 20.41 -10.14 17.29
N MET A 116 20.39 -11.46 17.49
CA MET A 116 21.51 -12.19 18.10
C MET A 116 22.85 -12.13 17.39
N PRO A 117 22.96 -12.11 16.03
CA PRO A 117 24.26 -12.02 15.37
C PRO A 117 25.14 -10.85 15.82
N TRP A 118 24.53 -9.77 16.31
CA TRP A 118 25.24 -8.58 16.81
C TRP A 118 25.60 -8.67 18.30
N GLU A 119 25.03 -9.63 19.01
CA GLU A 119 25.12 -9.78 20.46
C GLU A 119 25.70 -11.14 20.90
N MET A 120 26.27 -11.92 19.95
CA MET A 120 26.82 -13.26 20.23
C MET A 120 27.90 -13.25 21.31
N ASP A 121 28.69 -12.17 21.40
CA ASP A 121 29.75 -12.03 22.40
C ASP A 121 29.19 -12.00 23.84
N SER A 122 27.94 -11.57 24.01
CA SER A 122 27.26 -11.56 25.33
C SER A 122 27.14 -12.94 25.95
N LEU A 123 27.03 -14.00 25.10
CA LEU A 123 26.94 -15.40 25.54
C LEU A 123 28.23 -15.91 26.16
N ASN A 124 29.36 -15.29 25.87
CA ASN A 124 30.67 -15.69 26.39
C ASN A 124 30.99 -15.03 27.74
N MET A 125 30.15 -14.09 28.17
CA MET A 125 30.35 -13.43 29.46
C MET A 125 29.97 -14.36 30.60
N THR A 126 30.89 -14.52 31.57
CA THR A 126 30.74 -15.44 32.70
C THR A 126 30.75 -14.75 34.07
N ARG A 127 31.12 -13.45 34.10
CA ARG A 127 31.20 -12.70 35.35
C ARG A 127 29.79 -12.29 35.81
N PRO A 128 29.36 -12.72 37.02
CA PRO A 128 28.06 -12.33 37.53
C PRO A 128 27.96 -10.81 37.71
N MET A 129 26.80 -10.23 37.38
CA MET A 129 26.44 -8.86 37.58
C MET A 129 25.80 -8.67 38.96
N THR A 130 25.94 -7.50 39.54
CA THR A 130 25.22 -7.10 40.76
C THR A 130 23.79 -6.69 40.44
N ASP A 131 22.88 -6.81 41.43
CA ASP A 131 21.49 -6.36 41.28
C ASP A 131 21.37 -4.91 40.82
N ALA A 132 22.26 -4.02 41.34
CA ALA A 132 22.29 -2.60 40.92
C ALA A 132 22.66 -2.42 39.45
N GLN A 133 23.54 -3.25 38.90
CA GLN A 133 23.90 -3.21 37.48
C GLN A 133 22.75 -3.72 36.61
N VAL A 134 22.06 -4.76 37.08
CA VAL A 134 20.89 -5.29 36.36
C VAL A 134 19.76 -4.28 36.34
N GLU A 135 19.44 -3.68 37.51
CA GLU A 135 18.42 -2.63 37.63
C GLU A 135 18.71 -1.41 36.72
N ALA A 136 19.99 -1.00 36.67
CA ALA A 136 20.39 0.11 35.78
C ALA A 136 20.05 -0.12 34.31
N GLY A 137 20.15 -1.35 33.83
CA GLY A 137 19.74 -1.72 32.45
C GLY A 137 18.23 -1.55 32.20
N PHE A 138 17.41 -1.84 33.20
CA PHE A 138 15.96 -1.63 33.12
C PHE A 138 15.58 -0.16 33.17
N VAL A 139 16.21 0.63 34.07
CA VAL A 139 15.98 2.07 34.20
C VAL A 139 16.24 2.80 32.86
N GLY A 140 17.26 2.41 32.12
CA GLY A 140 17.54 2.92 30.76
C GLY A 140 16.40 2.78 29.77
N ARG A 141 15.46 1.88 30.04
CA ARG A 141 14.24 1.64 29.23
C ARG A 141 12.93 2.00 29.96
N SER A 142 13.02 2.86 30.99
CA SER A 142 11.86 3.28 31.78
C SER A 142 11.10 2.09 32.41
N ALA A 143 11.82 1.04 32.73
CA ALA A 143 11.29 -0.15 33.38
C ALA A 143 12.01 -0.37 34.72
N HIS A 144 11.40 -1.10 35.64
CA HIS A 144 11.93 -1.44 36.94
C HIS A 144 11.61 -2.87 37.30
N LEU A 145 12.52 -3.50 38.00
CA LEU A 145 12.25 -4.81 38.59
C LEU A 145 11.34 -4.66 39.83
N LYS A 146 10.38 -5.56 39.96
CA LYS A 146 9.47 -5.64 41.13
C LYS A 146 9.91 -6.71 42.13
N GLY A 147 10.85 -7.56 41.72
CA GLY A 147 11.45 -8.58 42.52
C GLY A 147 12.96 -8.70 42.31
N PRO A 148 13.66 -9.57 43.02
CA PRO A 148 15.11 -9.77 42.85
C PRO A 148 15.38 -10.34 41.44
N ALA A 149 16.50 -9.88 40.84
CA ALA A 149 16.99 -10.46 39.59
C ALA A 149 17.29 -11.96 39.77
N PRO A 150 17.08 -12.82 38.76
CA PRO A 150 17.49 -14.20 38.80
C PRO A 150 18.99 -14.33 39.05
N ALA A 151 19.41 -15.34 39.83
CA ALA A 151 20.82 -15.60 40.03
C ALA A 151 21.51 -15.96 38.69
N GLY A 152 22.79 -15.59 38.54
CA GLY A 152 23.57 -15.98 37.37
C GLY A 152 23.43 -15.05 36.16
N VAL A 153 22.91 -13.83 36.34
CA VAL A 153 22.93 -12.80 35.27
C VAL A 153 24.37 -12.39 35.00
N THR A 154 24.82 -12.55 33.77
CA THR A 154 26.21 -12.23 33.35
C THR A 154 26.26 -11.06 32.37
N TYR A 155 25.13 -10.65 31.82
CA TYR A 155 25.04 -9.52 30.89
C TYR A 155 23.72 -8.80 31.00
N VAL A 156 23.76 -7.48 30.92
CA VAL A 156 22.61 -6.59 30.77
C VAL A 156 22.98 -5.43 29.88
N HIS A 157 22.19 -5.17 28.89
CA HIS A 157 22.38 -4.04 27.97
C HIS A 157 21.04 -3.52 27.45
N ASP A 158 20.92 -2.22 27.34
CA ASP A 158 19.76 -1.60 26.70
C ASP A 158 19.97 -1.57 25.18
N CYS A 159 19.07 -2.22 24.44
CA CYS A 159 19.17 -2.39 22.99
C CYS A 159 17.83 -2.12 22.29
N THR A 160 17.76 -2.43 21.01
CA THR A 160 16.51 -2.44 20.23
C THR A 160 16.37 -3.77 19.51
N VAL A 161 15.19 -4.38 19.61
CA VAL A 161 14.83 -5.62 18.89
C VAL A 161 13.86 -5.25 17.79
N GLY A 162 14.37 -5.13 16.56
CA GLY A 162 13.62 -4.51 15.47
C GLY A 162 13.25 -3.06 15.82
N PRO A 163 11.96 -2.67 15.77
CA PRO A 163 11.54 -1.32 16.13
C PRO A 163 11.29 -1.13 17.64
N TYR A 164 11.48 -2.16 18.46
CA TYR A 164 11.09 -2.11 19.88
C TYR A 164 12.30 -1.87 20.78
N PRO A 165 12.22 -0.89 21.70
CA PRO A 165 13.17 -0.76 22.80
C PRO A 165 13.19 -2.06 23.63
N ALA A 166 14.35 -2.54 23.99
CA ALA A 166 14.50 -3.78 24.73
C ALA A 166 15.63 -3.73 25.76
N VAL A 167 15.54 -4.58 26.76
CA VAL A 167 16.63 -4.91 27.66
C VAL A 167 17.11 -6.33 27.31
N HIS A 168 18.36 -6.42 26.90
CA HIS A 168 19.03 -7.68 26.60
C HIS A 168 19.72 -8.20 27.84
N LEU A 169 19.43 -9.42 28.21
CA LEU A 169 19.89 -10.08 29.40
C LEU A 169 20.46 -11.43 29.03
N VAL A 170 21.56 -11.84 29.65
CA VAL A 170 22.06 -13.22 29.59
C VAL A 170 22.13 -13.75 31.04
N THR A 171 21.47 -14.88 31.24
CA THR A 171 21.49 -15.60 32.52
C THR A 171 22.18 -16.94 32.31
N ARG A 172 23.21 -17.25 33.10
CA ARG A 172 23.85 -18.55 33.10
C ARG A 172 23.30 -19.43 34.22
N MET A 173 22.79 -20.58 33.84
CA MET A 173 22.33 -21.61 34.76
C MET A 173 22.88 -22.96 34.32
N ASN A 174 23.59 -23.64 35.21
CA ASN A 174 24.31 -24.91 34.90
C ASN A 174 25.30 -24.78 33.72
N ASP A 175 26.01 -23.65 33.66
CA ASP A 175 26.89 -23.26 32.54
C ASP A 175 26.22 -23.06 31.19
N GLU A 176 24.91 -23.19 31.10
CA GLU A 176 24.14 -22.91 29.88
C GLU A 176 23.74 -21.43 29.84
N PRO A 177 24.15 -20.67 28.81
CA PRO A 177 23.70 -19.29 28.64
C PRO A 177 22.28 -19.27 28.05
N VAL A 178 21.41 -18.52 28.69
CA VAL A 178 20.03 -18.27 28.24
C VAL A 178 19.83 -16.78 28.06
N VAL A 179 19.41 -16.39 26.88
CA VAL A 179 19.09 -15.00 26.53
C VAL A 179 17.66 -14.69 26.96
N ALA A 180 17.47 -13.53 27.55
CA ALA A 180 16.16 -12.97 27.82
C ALA A 180 16.11 -11.52 27.26
N LEU A 181 15.12 -11.26 26.41
CA LEU A 181 14.89 -9.94 25.80
C LEU A 181 13.56 -9.41 26.33
N TYR A 182 13.61 -8.40 27.16
CA TYR A 182 12.41 -7.74 27.68
C TYR A 182 12.11 -6.48 26.88
N MET A 183 10.91 -6.38 26.33
CA MET A 183 10.43 -5.26 25.54
C MET A 183 9.31 -4.55 26.29
N PRO A 184 9.61 -3.50 27.08
CA PRO A 184 8.60 -2.75 27.81
C PRO A 184 7.63 -2.06 26.83
N GLY A 185 6.34 -2.08 27.18
CA GLY A 185 5.28 -1.46 26.39
C GLY A 185 4.87 -2.24 25.13
N LYS A 186 5.63 -3.26 24.70
CA LYS A 186 5.22 -4.14 23.60
C LYS A 186 4.38 -5.29 24.15
N MET A 187 3.08 -5.21 23.97
CA MET A 187 2.17 -6.24 24.43
C MET A 187 2.10 -7.43 23.46
N SER A 188 1.93 -8.63 23.98
CA SER A 188 1.59 -9.83 23.23
C SER A 188 0.36 -10.51 23.84
N ASP A 189 -0.40 -11.21 23.00
CA ASP A 189 -1.72 -11.76 23.41
C ASP A 189 -1.61 -13.03 24.24
N ALA A 190 -0.53 -13.81 24.07
CA ALA A 190 -0.34 -15.08 24.75
C ALA A 190 1.13 -15.52 24.77
N ASP A 191 1.41 -16.46 25.67
CA ASP A 191 2.68 -17.20 25.68
C ASP A 191 2.73 -18.16 24.47
N SER A 192 3.90 -18.28 23.86
CA SER A 192 4.12 -19.20 22.75
C SER A 192 5.55 -19.70 22.69
N ASP A 193 5.72 -20.99 22.42
CA ASP A 193 7.03 -21.59 22.17
C ASP A 193 7.41 -21.41 20.69
N PHE A 194 8.70 -21.32 20.41
CA PHE A 194 9.22 -21.27 19.05
C PHE A 194 10.55 -22.02 18.90
N HIS A 195 10.79 -22.48 17.68
CA HIS A 195 12.09 -22.95 17.23
C HIS A 195 12.46 -22.24 15.92
N ARG A 196 13.59 -21.55 15.89
CA ARG A 196 14.01 -20.80 14.72
C ARG A 196 15.52 -20.64 14.63
N ASP A 197 16.11 -20.98 13.49
CA ASP A 197 17.52 -20.78 13.16
C ASP A 197 18.47 -21.36 14.26
N GLY A 198 18.09 -22.53 14.82
CA GLY A 198 18.85 -23.20 15.87
C GLY A 198 18.62 -22.65 17.28
N TRP A 199 17.71 -21.69 17.45
CA TRP A 199 17.25 -21.20 18.74
C TRP A 199 15.94 -21.84 19.16
N ASP A 200 15.92 -22.38 20.35
CA ASP A 200 14.71 -22.77 21.06
C ASP A 200 14.31 -21.65 22.02
N GLY A 201 13.04 -21.30 22.08
CA GLY A 201 12.64 -20.20 22.94
C GLY A 201 11.15 -20.15 23.21
N ARG A 202 10.81 -19.19 24.08
CA ARG A 202 9.45 -18.87 24.47
C ARG A 202 9.24 -17.38 24.52
N GLN A 203 8.17 -16.93 23.87
CA GLN A 203 7.60 -15.60 24.07
C GLN A 203 6.62 -15.65 25.25
N ILE A 204 6.70 -14.68 26.12
CA ILE A 204 5.93 -14.62 27.38
C ILE A 204 5.24 -13.27 27.43
N ALA A 205 3.92 -13.29 27.53
CA ALA A 205 3.10 -12.09 27.73
C ALA A 205 3.20 -11.64 29.20
N LEU A 206 3.59 -10.39 29.41
CA LEU A 206 3.66 -9.75 30.71
C LEU A 206 2.74 -8.53 30.76
N SER A 207 2.32 -8.11 31.96
CA SER A 207 1.41 -6.98 32.14
C SER A 207 1.99 -5.64 31.65
N GLY A 208 3.33 -5.50 31.64
CA GLY A 208 4.04 -4.30 31.22
C GLY A 208 4.81 -4.42 29.91
N GLY A 209 4.71 -5.55 29.20
CA GLY A 209 5.46 -5.76 27.97
C GLY A 209 5.54 -7.23 27.57
N THR A 210 6.52 -7.59 26.77
CA THR A 210 6.78 -8.97 26.34
C THR A 210 8.20 -9.38 26.69
N LEU A 211 8.36 -10.57 27.18
CA LEU A 211 9.64 -11.22 27.44
C LEU A 211 9.83 -12.35 26.41
N VAL A 212 10.96 -12.37 25.74
CA VAL A 212 11.38 -13.48 24.88
C VAL A 212 12.59 -14.14 25.56
N VAL A 213 12.47 -15.41 25.89
CA VAL A 213 13.56 -16.23 26.45
C VAL A 213 13.97 -17.24 25.41
N MET A 214 15.27 -17.36 25.13
CA MET A 214 15.78 -18.28 24.10
C MET A 214 17.21 -18.74 24.38
N ALA A 215 17.53 -19.89 23.84
CA ALA A 215 18.87 -20.47 23.97
C ALA A 215 19.20 -21.38 22.79
N GLN A 216 20.49 -21.62 22.56
CA GLN A 216 20.99 -22.67 21.67
C GLN A 216 21.48 -23.84 22.50
N GLY A 217 20.80 -24.98 22.39
CA GLY A 217 21.24 -26.23 23.05
C GLY A 217 21.04 -26.30 24.56
N ALA A 218 20.44 -25.29 25.22
CA ALA A 218 20.11 -25.37 26.64
C ALA A 218 18.93 -26.33 26.90
N SER A 219 18.95 -26.94 28.06
CA SER A 219 17.85 -27.84 28.46
C SER A 219 16.55 -27.05 28.62
N ARG A 220 15.41 -27.70 28.33
CA ARG A 220 14.09 -27.08 28.54
C ARG A 220 13.88 -26.63 29.97
N ASN A 221 14.36 -27.44 30.93
CA ASN A 221 14.27 -27.15 32.37
C ASN A 221 15.03 -25.85 32.70
N THR A 222 16.21 -25.65 32.13
CA THR A 222 17.02 -24.45 32.33
C THR A 222 16.28 -23.22 31.76
N MET A 223 15.75 -23.32 30.54
CA MET A 223 14.98 -22.20 29.94
C MET A 223 13.72 -21.87 30.76
N ASP A 224 12.98 -22.88 31.21
CA ASP A 224 11.79 -22.68 32.04
C ASP A 224 12.09 -22.05 33.39
N ALA A 225 13.22 -22.40 34.01
CA ALA A 225 13.66 -21.82 35.26
C ALA A 225 14.05 -20.33 35.08
N VAL A 226 14.81 -20.01 34.04
CA VAL A 226 15.18 -18.62 33.69
C VAL A 226 13.95 -17.80 33.34
N ALA A 227 13.03 -18.35 32.56
CA ALA A 227 11.79 -17.68 32.18
C ALA A 227 10.92 -17.33 33.39
N ARG A 228 10.75 -18.29 34.33
CA ARG A 228 10.04 -18.03 35.60
C ARG A 228 10.72 -16.95 36.44
N GLY A 229 12.05 -17.06 36.61
CA GLY A 229 12.80 -16.08 37.39
C GLY A 229 12.67 -14.65 36.84
N TRP A 230 12.75 -14.46 35.55
CA TRP A 230 12.56 -13.16 34.93
C TRP A 230 11.11 -12.67 34.98
N ARG A 231 10.11 -13.57 34.83
CA ARG A 231 8.70 -13.19 35.01
C ARG A 231 8.48 -12.67 36.44
N GLU A 232 8.96 -13.38 37.45
CA GLU A 232 8.85 -12.98 38.87
C GLU A 232 9.60 -11.68 39.15
N ALA A 233 10.80 -11.48 38.58
CA ALA A 233 11.57 -10.27 38.75
C ALA A 233 10.86 -9.04 38.14
N ILE A 234 10.24 -9.20 36.97
CA ILE A 234 9.58 -8.09 36.24
C ILE A 234 8.18 -7.80 36.81
N GLU A 235 7.37 -8.83 37.10
CA GLU A 235 5.98 -8.65 37.52
C GLU A 235 5.78 -8.66 39.05
N GLY A 236 6.77 -9.11 39.79
CA GLY A 236 6.67 -9.41 41.20
C GLY A 236 6.17 -10.83 41.47
N PRO A 237 6.23 -11.28 42.71
CA PRO A 237 5.77 -12.62 43.08
C PRO A 237 4.28 -12.78 42.75
N VAL A 238 3.95 -13.84 42.03
CA VAL A 238 2.55 -14.23 41.78
C VAL A 238 1.91 -14.55 43.14
N ALA A 239 0.93 -13.74 43.55
CA ALA A 239 0.15 -14.06 44.73
C ALA A 239 -0.43 -15.47 44.56
N PRO A 240 -0.32 -16.38 45.58
CA PRO A 240 -0.90 -17.71 45.46
C PRO A 240 -2.40 -17.55 45.20
N SER A 241 -2.89 -18.17 44.12
CA SER A 241 -4.32 -18.21 43.84
C SER A 241 -5.00 -18.83 45.06
N VAL A 242 -5.72 -18.00 45.82
CA VAL A 242 -6.59 -18.50 46.92
C VAL A 242 -7.60 -19.42 46.27
N GLY A 243 -7.40 -20.71 46.46
CA GLY A 243 -8.30 -21.74 45.95
C GLY A 243 -9.72 -21.42 46.41
N GLN A 244 -10.61 -21.32 45.45
CA GLN A 244 -12.04 -21.39 45.76
C GLN A 244 -12.29 -22.73 46.39
N ILE A 245 -12.63 -22.68 47.68
CA ILE A 245 -13.23 -23.81 48.45
C ILE A 245 -14.69 -23.92 48.03
#